data_4d4048df0348127eb11f38bfdef9dea8
#
_entry.id   4d4048df0348127eb11f38bfdef9dea8
#
_cell.length_a   1.000
_cell.length_b   1.000
_cell.length_c   1.000
_cell.angle_alpha   90.00
_cell.angle_beta   90.00
_cell.angle_gamma   90.00
#
_symmetry.space_group_name_H-M   'P 1'
#
loop_
_entity.id
_entity.type
_entity.pdbx_description
1 polymer ?
#
loop_
_entity_poly.entity_id
_entity_poly.type
_entity_poly.pdbx_seq_one_letter_code
_entity_poly.pdbx_strand_id
1 'polypeptide(L)'
;MDEAKFKQQLNDLVSEINLLPEMERQKLSMLAEHTAKRHEEIKKTVTSLHESIDFLRLSIKYLLFDLEATRRENQYLRKMIDDRAGEQ
;
A
#
# COMPACT_ATOMS: atom_id res chain seq x y z
N MET A 1 -12.02 -5.76 3.84
CA MET A 1 -13.15 -5.96 2.91
C MET A 1 -13.07 -7.37 2.34
N ASP A 2 -14.14 -8.14 2.48
CA ASP A 2 -14.17 -9.51 1.97
C ASP A 2 -14.54 -9.50 0.48
N GLU A 3 -13.59 -9.84 -0.38
CA GLU A 3 -13.76 -9.84 -1.83
C GLU A 3 -14.76 -10.90 -2.30
N ALA A 4 -14.71 -12.09 -1.71
CA ALA A 4 -15.64 -13.17 -2.06
C ALA A 4 -17.08 -12.79 -1.72
N LYS A 5 -17.30 -12.16 -0.58
CA LYS A 5 -18.60 -11.68 -0.15
C LYS A 5 -19.10 -10.56 -1.07
N PHE A 6 -18.23 -9.64 -1.47
CA PHE A 6 -18.57 -8.57 -2.41
C PHE A 6 -19.01 -9.16 -3.76
N LYS A 7 -18.26 -10.10 -4.32
CA LYS A 7 -18.58 -10.76 -5.59
C LYS A 7 -19.91 -11.49 -5.52
N GLN A 8 -20.17 -12.19 -4.42
CA GLN A 8 -21.41 -12.91 -4.22
C GLN A 8 -22.60 -11.95 -4.16
N GLN A 9 -22.47 -10.87 -3.38
CA GLN A 9 -23.52 -9.85 -3.29
C GLN A 9 -23.77 -9.17 -4.64
N LEU A 10 -22.74 -8.90 -5.41
CA LEU A 10 -22.85 -8.33 -6.74
C LEU A 10 -23.56 -9.27 -7.70
N ASN A 11 -23.23 -10.56 -7.67
CA ASN A 11 -23.88 -11.58 -8.50
C ASN A 11 -25.36 -11.72 -8.14
N ASP A 12 -25.70 -11.69 -6.85
CA ASP A 12 -27.08 -11.74 -6.39
C ASP A 12 -27.86 -10.52 -6.90
N LEU A 13 -27.26 -9.34 -6.84
CA LEU A 13 -27.85 -8.11 -7.34
C LEU A 13 -28.09 -8.19 -8.86
N VAL A 14 -27.12 -8.67 -9.63
CA VAL A 14 -27.26 -8.83 -11.08
C VAL A 14 -28.38 -9.82 -11.40
N SER A 15 -28.53 -10.90 -10.64
CA SER A 15 -29.60 -11.86 -10.80
C SER A 15 -30.97 -11.22 -10.58
N GLU A 16 -31.11 -10.37 -9.57
CA GLU A 16 -32.33 -9.61 -9.31
C GLU A 16 -32.62 -8.59 -10.41
N ILE A 17 -31.59 -7.90 -10.91
CA ILE A 17 -31.72 -6.93 -12.00
C ILE A 17 -32.28 -7.59 -13.26
N ASN A 18 -31.87 -8.83 -13.55
CA ASN A 18 -32.35 -9.56 -14.73
C ASN A 18 -33.86 -9.87 -14.72
N LEU A 19 -34.49 -9.75 -13.56
CA LEU A 19 -35.94 -9.94 -13.43
C LEU A 19 -36.73 -8.67 -13.68
N LEU A 20 -36.10 -7.52 -13.86
CA LEU A 20 -36.74 -6.22 -14.04
C LEU A 20 -37.13 -5.94 -15.49
N PRO A 21 -38.04 -5.00 -15.75
CA PRO A 21 -38.32 -4.50 -17.09
C PRO A 21 -37.06 -4.02 -17.82
N GLU A 22 -37.04 -4.12 -19.13
CA GLU A 22 -35.84 -3.93 -19.93
C GLU A 22 -35.12 -2.58 -19.72
N MET A 23 -35.86 -1.49 -19.65
CA MET A 23 -35.24 -0.15 -19.46
C MET A 23 -34.52 -0.04 -18.12
N GLU A 24 -35.19 -0.46 -17.06
CA GLU A 24 -34.61 -0.45 -15.71
C GLU A 24 -33.45 -1.44 -15.58
N ARG A 25 -33.61 -2.60 -16.21
CA ARG A 25 -32.57 -3.64 -16.25
C ARG A 25 -31.27 -3.11 -16.87
N GLN A 26 -31.36 -2.40 -18.01
CA GLN A 26 -30.19 -1.86 -18.66
C GLN A 26 -29.45 -0.82 -17.80
N LYS A 27 -30.21 0.10 -17.19
CA LYS A 27 -29.63 1.12 -16.32
C LYS A 27 -28.91 0.51 -15.12
N LEU A 28 -29.55 -0.45 -14.45
CA LEU A 28 -29.01 -1.10 -13.28
C LEU A 28 -27.86 -2.04 -13.63
N SER A 29 -27.90 -2.70 -14.78
CA SER A 29 -26.78 -3.53 -15.26
C SER A 29 -25.55 -2.68 -15.53
N MET A 30 -25.69 -1.51 -16.14
CA MET A 30 -24.59 -0.57 -16.35
C MET A 30 -24.00 -0.09 -15.03
N LEU A 31 -24.85 0.18 -14.04
CA LEU A 31 -24.41 0.61 -12.72
C LEU A 31 -23.65 -0.51 -12.00
N ALA A 32 -24.12 -1.76 -12.09
CA ALA A 32 -23.46 -2.91 -11.49
C ALA A 32 -22.08 -3.16 -12.14
N GLU A 33 -21.98 -3.05 -13.45
CA GLU A 33 -20.72 -3.16 -14.18
C GLU A 33 -19.76 -2.05 -13.78
N HIS A 34 -20.23 -0.82 -13.66
CA HIS A 34 -19.42 0.29 -13.21
C HIS A 34 -18.90 0.09 -11.78
N THR A 35 -19.74 -0.44 -10.90
CA THR A 35 -19.37 -0.74 -9.53
C THR A 35 -18.28 -1.82 -9.48
N ALA A 36 -18.39 -2.86 -10.29
CA ALA A 36 -17.38 -3.91 -10.38
C ALA A 36 -16.03 -3.36 -10.85
N LYS A 37 -16.04 -2.49 -11.87
CA LYS A 37 -14.82 -1.82 -12.35
C LYS A 37 -14.18 -0.97 -11.28
N ARG A 38 -14.97 -0.18 -10.56
CA ARG A 38 -14.46 0.66 -9.48
C ARG A 38 -13.84 -0.15 -8.36
N HIS A 39 -14.44 -1.28 -8.04
CA HIS A 39 -13.89 -2.18 -7.04
C HIS A 39 -12.50 -2.70 -7.45
N GLU A 40 -12.33 -3.10 -8.71
CA GLU A 40 -11.04 -3.54 -9.23
C GLU A 40 -9.99 -2.44 -9.21
N GLU A 41 -10.37 -1.22 -9.55
CA GLU A 41 -9.46 -0.06 -9.50
C GLU A 41 -9.01 0.24 -8.07
N ILE A 42 -9.93 0.19 -7.10
CA ILE A 42 -9.62 0.38 -5.69
C ILE A 42 -8.66 -0.72 -5.21
N LYS A 43 -8.90 -1.96 -5.61
CA LYS A 43 -8.04 -3.09 -5.26
C LYS A 43 -6.61 -2.88 -5.76
N LYS A 44 -6.45 -2.44 -7.00
CA LYS A 44 -5.14 -2.10 -7.58
C LYS A 44 -4.46 -0.97 -6.83
N THR A 45 -5.21 0.07 -6.48
CA THR A 45 -4.69 1.20 -5.70
C THR A 45 -4.20 0.75 -4.33
N VAL A 46 -4.96 -0.09 -3.64
CA VAL A 46 -4.56 -0.65 -2.33
C VAL A 46 -3.28 -1.46 -2.45
N THR A 47 -3.16 -2.29 -3.47
CA THR A 47 -1.94 -3.07 -3.73
C THR A 47 -0.74 -2.13 -3.95
N SER A 48 -0.92 -1.10 -4.76
CA SER A 48 0.13 -0.09 -5.02
C SER A 48 0.54 0.65 -3.75
N LEU A 49 -0.42 0.99 -2.88
CA LEU A 49 -0.15 1.62 -1.59
C LEU A 49 0.66 0.71 -0.68
N HIS A 50 0.33 -0.59 -0.62
CA HIS A 50 1.10 -1.56 0.16
C HIS A 50 2.54 -1.66 -0.33
N GLU A 51 2.76 -1.70 -1.64
CA GLU A 51 4.10 -1.70 -2.22
C GLU A 51 4.89 -0.44 -1.85
N SER A 52 4.23 0.71 -1.89
CA SER A 52 4.85 1.99 -1.50
C SER A 52 5.21 2.02 -0.01
N ILE A 53 4.35 1.48 0.85
CA ILE A 53 4.62 1.37 2.29
C ILE A 53 5.82 0.44 2.54
N ASP A 54 5.88 -0.69 1.85
CA ASP A 54 7.01 -1.62 1.97
C ASP A 54 8.32 -0.96 1.53
N PHE A 55 8.29 -0.22 0.44
CA PHE A 55 9.44 0.55 -0.01
C PHE A 55 9.89 1.59 1.03
N LEU A 56 8.94 2.31 1.63
CA LEU A 56 9.24 3.29 2.68
C LEU A 56 9.85 2.63 3.92
N ARG A 57 9.31 1.49 4.33
CA ARG A 57 9.87 0.73 5.47
C ARG A 57 11.30 0.31 5.21
N LEU A 58 11.58 -0.17 4.02
CA LEU A 58 12.93 -0.56 3.63
C LEU A 58 13.87 0.64 3.59
N SER A 59 13.42 1.76 3.06
CA SER A 59 14.20 3.00 3.00
C SER A 59 14.55 3.51 4.39
N ILE A 60 13.60 3.49 5.31
CA ILE A 60 13.82 3.88 6.72
C ILE A 60 14.84 2.96 7.36
N LYS A 61 14.76 1.66 7.12
CA LYS A 61 15.72 0.69 7.65
C LYS A 61 17.15 1.00 7.19
N TYR A 62 17.34 1.30 5.92
CA TYR A 62 18.65 1.68 5.40
C TYR A 62 19.15 2.99 5.98
N LEU A 63 18.28 3.99 6.15
CA LEU A 63 18.63 5.26 6.79
C LEU A 63 19.08 5.05 8.24
N LEU A 64 18.43 4.16 8.97
CA LEU A 64 18.82 3.84 10.34
C LEU A 64 20.19 3.17 10.39
N PHE A 65 20.47 2.27 9.45
CA PHE A 65 21.80 1.63 9.36
C PHE A 65 22.89 2.66 9.04
N ASP A 66 22.61 3.56 8.10
CA ASP A 66 23.56 4.63 7.76
C ASP A 66 23.82 5.55 8.94
N LEU A 67 22.77 5.88 9.68
CA LEU A 67 22.90 6.71 10.87
C LEU A 67 23.76 6.04 11.95
N GLU A 68 23.53 4.74 12.20
CA GLU A 68 24.33 3.98 13.15
C GLU A 68 25.79 3.88 12.73
N ALA A 69 26.02 3.61 11.44
CA ALA A 69 27.39 3.54 10.91
C ALA A 69 28.12 4.90 11.05
N THR A 70 27.45 5.98 10.73
CA THR A 70 27.99 7.34 10.88
C THR A 70 28.31 7.65 12.33
N ARG A 71 27.43 7.26 13.25
CA ARG A 71 27.63 7.46 14.68
C ARG A 71 28.86 6.71 15.20
N ARG A 72 29.04 5.46 14.79
CA ARG A 72 30.22 4.65 15.14
C ARG A 72 31.49 5.28 14.61
N GLU A 73 31.46 5.74 13.37
CA GLU A 73 32.59 6.42 12.75
C GLU A 73 32.95 7.70 13.48
N ASN A 74 31.96 8.51 13.84
CA ASN A 74 32.17 9.72 14.61
C ASN A 74 32.79 9.43 15.98
N GLN A 75 32.34 8.41 16.67
CA GLN A 75 32.92 7.99 17.95
C GLN A 75 34.37 7.54 17.80
N TYR A 76 34.66 6.79 16.76
CA TYR A 76 36.00 6.33 16.47
C TYR A 76 36.96 7.50 16.16
N LEU A 77 36.51 8.44 15.33
CA LEU A 77 37.29 9.62 14.97
C LEU A 77 37.55 10.54 16.19
N ARG A 78 36.55 10.72 17.03
CA ARG A 78 36.70 11.50 18.27
C ARG A 78 37.73 10.87 19.20
N LYS A 79 37.69 9.56 19.32
CA LYS A 79 38.67 8.83 20.13
C LYS A 79 40.07 9.00 19.58
N MET A 80 40.25 8.94 18.27
CA MET A 80 41.55 9.19 17.65
C MET A 80 42.09 10.60 17.92
N ILE A 81 41.19 11.59 17.83
CA ILE A 81 41.56 12.98 18.10
C ILE A 81 41.96 13.17 19.57
N ASP A 82 41.18 12.59 20.49
CA ASP A 82 41.47 12.65 21.93
C ASP A 82 42.80 11.98 22.28
N ASP A 83 43.07 10.82 21.69
CA ASP A 83 44.37 10.11 21.89
C ASP A 83 45.52 10.94 21.38
N ARG A 84 45.41 11.59 20.24
CA ARG A 84 46.42 12.51 19.72
C ARG A 84 46.63 13.72 20.62
N ALA A 85 45.56 14.32 21.15
CA ALA A 85 45.64 15.43 22.07
C ALA A 85 46.33 15.02 23.37
N GLY A 86 46.13 13.78 23.81
CA GLY A 86 46.79 13.24 25.01
C GLY A 86 48.28 12.99 24.84
N GLU A 87 48.76 12.82 23.62
CA GLU A 87 50.20 12.57 23.33
C GLU A 87 51.00 13.85 23.36
N GLN A 88 50.40 15.00 23.33
CA GLN A 88 51.07 16.28 23.41
C GLN A 88 51.27 16.72 24.87
#